data_76ee5a9539ce9deb569995b1b5a5f957
#
_entry.id   76ee5a9539ce9deb569995b1b5a5f957
#
_cell.length_a   1.000
_cell.length_b   1.000
_cell.length_c   1.000
_cell.angle_alpha   90.00
_cell.angle_beta   90.00
_cell.angle_gamma   90.00
#
_symmetry.space_group_name_H-M   'P 1'
#
loop_
_entity.id
_entity.type
_entity.pdbx_description
1 polymer ?
#
loop_
_entity_poly.entity_id
_entity_poly.type
_entity_poly.pdbx_seq_one_letter_code
_entity_poly.pdbx_strand_id
1 'polypeptide(L)'
;MLVVEDDPDLGETIVTFLKEEGLDAKLARDGDQAMRLVDQLHPSAMILDLMMPRRDGFSVLRELRADGRINGLPVIVVTAIFGLSERLYATELGAADYVTKPFELDELLERVRNVLASRADEPAATERQTT
;
A
#
# COMPACT_ATOMS: atom_id res chain seq x y z
N MET A 1 -8.74 -2.76 2.60
CA MET A 1 -7.51 -2.03 2.26
C MET A 1 -7.06 -1.13 3.39
N LEU A 2 -5.78 -0.90 3.48
CA LEU A 2 -5.21 -0.01 4.48
C LEU A 2 -4.53 1.18 3.79
N VAL A 3 -4.90 2.40 4.18
CA VAL A 3 -4.29 3.63 3.68
C VAL A 3 -3.40 4.19 4.79
N VAL A 4 -2.11 4.35 4.53
CA VAL A 4 -1.16 4.85 5.52
C VAL A 4 -0.68 6.23 5.07
N GLU A 5 -1.19 7.26 5.74
CA GLU A 5 -0.96 8.66 5.37
C GLU A 5 -1.07 9.53 6.62
N ASP A 6 -0.03 10.33 6.90
CA ASP A 6 -0.03 11.17 8.10
C ASP A 6 -0.79 12.48 7.91
N ASP A 7 -0.99 12.95 6.67
CA ASP A 7 -1.82 14.12 6.41
C ASP A 7 -3.28 13.70 6.55
N PRO A 8 -3.99 14.18 7.59
CA PRO A 8 -5.35 13.71 7.83
C PRO A 8 -6.32 14.06 6.71
N ASP A 9 -6.16 15.22 6.08
CA ASP A 9 -7.07 15.62 5.01
C ASP A 9 -6.90 14.73 3.78
N LEU A 10 -5.67 14.48 3.38
CA LEU A 10 -5.40 13.63 2.23
C LEU A 10 -5.79 12.18 2.54
N GLY A 11 -5.43 11.69 3.74
CA GLY A 11 -5.77 10.32 4.12
C GLY A 11 -7.27 10.07 4.10
N GLU A 12 -8.05 11.00 4.65
CA GLU A 12 -9.51 10.85 4.67
C GLU A 12 -10.10 10.99 3.28
N THR A 13 -9.53 11.86 2.46
CA THR A 13 -9.97 12.00 1.07
C THR A 13 -9.80 10.68 0.32
N ILE A 14 -8.63 10.05 0.46
CA ILE A 14 -8.37 8.78 -0.21
C ILE A 14 -9.32 7.70 0.30
N VAL A 15 -9.48 7.58 1.62
CA VAL A 15 -10.35 6.57 2.20
C VAL A 15 -11.80 6.75 1.75
N THR A 16 -12.31 7.99 1.79
CA THR A 16 -13.67 8.27 1.38
C THR A 16 -13.87 7.92 -0.09
N PHE A 17 -12.94 8.31 -0.93
CA PHE A 17 -13.02 8.02 -2.36
C PHE A 17 -13.06 6.51 -2.62
N LEU A 18 -12.17 5.75 -1.96
CA LEU A 18 -12.13 4.31 -2.15
C LEU A 18 -13.41 3.63 -1.68
N LYS A 19 -13.98 4.11 -0.56
CA LYS A 19 -15.25 3.57 -0.06
C LYS A 19 -16.38 3.83 -1.04
N GLU A 20 -16.41 5.00 -1.64
CA GLU A 20 -17.43 5.34 -2.63
C GLU A 20 -17.31 4.45 -3.86
N GLU A 21 -16.12 3.93 -4.13
CA GLU A 21 -15.90 3.02 -5.25
C GLU A 21 -16.08 1.55 -4.87
N GLY A 22 -16.59 1.28 -3.68
CA GLY A 22 -16.91 -0.07 -3.25
C GLY A 22 -15.80 -0.80 -2.53
N LEU A 23 -14.71 -0.13 -2.19
CA LEU A 23 -13.58 -0.76 -1.51
C LEU A 23 -13.64 -0.45 -0.01
N ASP A 24 -13.40 -1.46 0.82
CA ASP A 24 -13.36 -1.27 2.27
C ASP A 24 -11.99 -0.74 2.65
N ALA A 25 -11.93 0.51 3.08
CA ALA A 25 -10.67 1.20 3.36
C ALA A 25 -10.63 1.73 4.79
N LYS A 26 -9.48 1.58 5.44
CA LYS A 26 -9.20 2.10 6.77
C LYS A 26 -7.95 2.96 6.71
N LEU A 27 -7.86 3.96 7.60
CA LEU A 27 -6.75 4.89 7.64
C LEU A 27 -5.84 4.61 8.83
N ALA A 28 -4.52 4.52 8.56
CA ALA A 28 -3.49 4.57 9.58
C ALA A 28 -2.72 5.87 9.41
N ARG A 29 -2.40 6.53 10.52
CA ARG A 29 -1.79 7.86 10.50
C ARG A 29 -0.27 7.81 10.67
N ASP A 30 0.28 6.66 10.97
CA ASP A 30 1.73 6.50 11.11
C ASP A 30 2.10 5.03 10.91
N GLY A 31 3.41 4.77 10.87
CA GLY A 31 3.91 3.42 10.59
C GLY A 31 3.58 2.41 11.68
N ASP A 32 3.58 2.84 12.94
CA ASP A 32 3.29 1.91 14.03
C ASP A 32 1.82 1.49 14.02
N GLN A 33 0.93 2.46 13.79
CA GLN A 33 -0.48 2.14 13.64
C GLN A 33 -0.71 1.23 12.43
N ALA A 34 0.02 1.48 11.33
CA ALA A 34 -0.08 0.66 10.14
C ALA A 34 0.26 -0.79 10.44
N MET A 35 1.36 -1.03 11.17
CA MET A 35 1.76 -2.40 11.47
C MET A 35 0.74 -3.11 12.36
N ARG A 36 0.17 -2.40 13.33
CA ARG A 36 -0.89 -2.98 14.16
C ARG A 36 -2.11 -3.36 13.33
N LEU A 37 -2.51 -2.49 12.41
CA LEU A 37 -3.68 -2.74 11.59
C LEU A 37 -3.45 -3.84 10.55
N VAL A 38 -2.22 -3.98 10.05
CA VAL A 38 -1.89 -5.13 9.19
C VAL A 38 -2.16 -6.44 9.92
N ASP A 39 -1.71 -6.52 11.17
CA ASP A 39 -1.90 -7.75 11.95
C ASP A 39 -3.36 -8.00 12.33
N GLN A 40 -4.11 -6.93 12.58
CA GLN A 40 -5.51 -7.06 13.01
C GLN A 40 -6.47 -7.29 11.86
N LEU A 41 -6.25 -6.62 10.73
CA LEU A 41 -7.23 -6.57 9.65
C LEU A 41 -6.89 -7.47 8.47
N HIS A 42 -5.62 -7.87 8.33
CA HIS A 42 -5.14 -8.63 7.17
C HIS A 42 -5.62 -8.00 5.86
N PRO A 43 -5.26 -6.73 5.60
CA PRO A 43 -5.81 -6.02 4.44
C PRO A 43 -5.38 -6.65 3.13
N SER A 44 -6.21 -6.49 2.10
CA SER A 44 -5.94 -7.04 0.77
C SER A 44 -4.89 -6.24 0.01
N ALA A 45 -4.68 -4.99 0.38
CA ALA A 45 -3.66 -4.13 -0.23
C ALA A 45 -3.39 -2.96 0.72
N MET A 46 -2.24 -2.31 0.53
CA MET A 46 -1.86 -1.14 1.32
C MET A 46 -1.45 -0.01 0.40
N ILE A 47 -1.92 1.20 0.70
CA ILE A 47 -1.40 2.43 0.11
C ILE A 47 -0.51 3.05 1.17
N LEU A 48 0.73 3.37 0.83
CA LEU A 48 1.74 3.75 1.82
C LEU A 48 2.51 4.99 1.39
N ASP A 49 2.46 6.05 2.19
CA ASP A 49 3.34 7.19 2.01
C ASP A 49 4.70 6.90 2.65
N LEU A 50 5.77 7.28 1.95
CA LEU A 50 7.12 7.09 2.46
C LEU A 50 7.53 8.20 3.43
N MET A 51 6.93 9.40 3.30
CA MET A 51 7.31 10.56 4.10
C MET A 51 6.35 10.73 5.28
N MET A 52 6.69 10.12 6.40
CA MET A 52 5.91 10.25 7.63
C MET A 52 6.84 10.54 8.80
N PRO A 53 6.37 11.28 9.81
CA PRO A 53 7.19 11.54 10.98
C PRO A 53 7.42 10.26 11.80
N ARG A 54 8.49 10.26 12.56
CA ARG A 54 8.89 9.19 13.48
C ARG A 54 9.27 7.90 12.78
N ARG A 55 8.35 7.27 12.07
CA ARG A 55 8.62 6.02 11.37
C ARG A 55 8.18 6.18 9.91
N ASP A 56 9.14 6.26 9.01
CA ASP A 56 8.84 6.47 7.59
C ASP A 56 8.35 5.19 6.90
N GLY A 57 7.86 5.35 5.68
CA GLY A 57 7.30 4.21 4.95
C GLY A 57 8.34 3.19 4.52
N PHE A 58 9.59 3.60 4.31
CA PHE A 58 10.64 2.63 4.01
C PHE A 58 10.84 1.66 5.16
N SER A 59 10.74 2.14 6.39
CA SER A 59 10.84 1.28 7.57
C SER A 59 9.71 0.26 7.60
N VAL A 60 8.50 0.68 7.23
CA VAL A 60 7.35 -0.23 7.15
C VAL A 60 7.60 -1.29 6.08
N LEU A 61 8.07 -0.89 4.90
CA LEU A 61 8.38 -1.84 3.82
C LEU A 61 9.45 -2.84 4.26
N ARG A 62 10.51 -2.35 4.90
CA ARG A 62 11.59 -3.22 5.36
C ARG A 62 11.09 -4.27 6.33
N GLU A 63 10.24 -3.89 7.27
CA GLU A 63 9.70 -4.84 8.24
C GLU A 63 8.79 -5.86 7.58
N LEU A 64 7.90 -5.42 6.69
CA LEU A 64 7.01 -6.33 5.98
C LEU A 64 7.79 -7.33 5.13
N ARG A 65 8.87 -6.87 4.52
CA ARG A 65 9.73 -7.75 3.72
C ARG A 65 10.49 -8.74 4.60
N ALA A 66 11.04 -8.25 5.70
CA ALA A 66 11.91 -9.06 6.56
C ALA A 66 11.17 -10.27 7.14
N ASP A 67 9.89 -10.14 7.45
CA ASP A 67 9.13 -11.25 8.03
C ASP A 67 8.21 -11.93 7.01
N GLY A 68 8.31 -11.56 5.75
CA GLY A 68 7.58 -12.22 4.67
C GLY A 68 6.15 -11.77 4.47
N ARG A 69 5.63 -10.87 5.30
CA ARG A 69 4.23 -10.42 5.17
C ARG A 69 3.98 -9.71 3.84
N ILE A 70 5.01 -9.11 3.25
CA ILE A 70 4.84 -8.37 1.99
C ILE A 70 4.40 -9.29 0.84
N ASN A 71 4.69 -10.58 0.92
CA ASN A 71 4.32 -11.50 -0.14
C ASN A 71 2.81 -11.67 -0.29
N GLY A 72 2.06 -11.47 0.79
CA GLY A 72 0.61 -11.54 0.76
C GLY A 72 -0.07 -10.20 0.83
N LEU A 73 0.70 -9.10 0.78
CA LEU A 73 0.17 -7.75 0.96
C LEU A 73 0.77 -6.84 -0.11
N PRO A 74 0.11 -6.65 -1.25
CA PRO A 74 0.61 -5.72 -2.26
C PRO A 74 0.57 -4.29 -1.73
N VAL A 75 1.70 -3.58 -1.88
CA VAL A 75 1.85 -2.22 -1.38
C VAL A 75 2.02 -1.27 -2.56
N ILE A 76 1.16 -0.25 -2.62
CA ILE A 76 1.27 0.85 -3.57
C ILE A 76 1.84 2.04 -2.82
N VAL A 77 3.03 2.47 -3.21
CA VAL A 77 3.66 3.64 -2.58
C VAL A 77 3.10 4.89 -3.23
N VAL A 78 2.65 5.85 -2.40
CA VAL A 78 2.13 7.14 -2.86
C VAL A 78 2.86 8.23 -2.10
N THR A 79 3.77 8.95 -2.75
CA THR A 79 4.67 9.84 -2.04
C THR A 79 5.12 11.02 -2.90
N ALA A 80 5.56 12.11 -2.25
CA ALA A 80 6.17 13.24 -2.94
C ALA A 80 7.60 12.94 -3.38
N ILE A 81 8.20 11.87 -2.90
CA ILE A 81 9.55 11.46 -3.31
C ILE A 81 9.48 10.87 -4.71
N PHE A 82 10.22 11.47 -5.65
CA PHE A 82 10.18 11.01 -7.04
C PHE A 82 11.56 10.65 -7.61
N GLY A 83 12.58 10.57 -6.77
CA GLY A 83 13.91 10.19 -7.21
C GLY A 83 13.97 8.74 -7.68
N LEU A 84 14.79 8.48 -8.69
CA LEU A 84 14.91 7.12 -9.23
C LEU A 84 15.46 6.14 -8.19
N SER A 85 16.45 6.58 -7.41
CA SER A 85 17.05 5.73 -6.38
C SER A 85 16.02 5.25 -5.36
N GLU A 86 15.18 6.18 -4.89
CA GLU A 86 14.16 5.86 -3.92
C GLU A 86 13.11 4.93 -4.50
N ARG A 87 12.73 5.17 -5.75
CA ARG A 87 11.76 4.32 -6.43
C ARG A 87 12.29 2.91 -6.61
N LEU A 88 13.55 2.78 -7.02
CA LEU A 88 14.18 1.48 -7.18
C LEU A 88 14.28 0.76 -5.84
N TYR A 89 14.65 1.48 -4.79
CA TYR A 89 14.75 0.89 -3.45
C TYR A 89 13.40 0.36 -2.97
N ALA A 90 12.33 1.16 -3.14
CA ALA A 90 11.00 0.72 -2.76
C ALA A 90 10.59 -0.53 -3.53
N THR A 91 10.90 -0.59 -4.83
CA THR A 91 10.61 -1.75 -5.66
C THR A 91 11.38 -2.98 -5.18
N GLU A 92 12.66 -2.80 -4.84
CA GLU A 92 13.48 -3.90 -4.32
C GLU A 92 12.93 -4.42 -2.99
N LEU A 93 12.35 -3.54 -2.18
CA LEU A 93 11.73 -3.96 -0.92
C LEU A 93 10.39 -4.66 -1.14
N GLY A 94 9.86 -4.64 -2.35
CA GLY A 94 8.67 -5.39 -2.70
C GLY A 94 7.45 -4.56 -2.99
N ALA A 95 7.58 -3.23 -3.13
CA ALA A 95 6.44 -2.39 -3.50
C ALA A 95 5.90 -2.82 -4.86
N ALA A 96 4.57 -2.95 -4.95
CA ALA A 96 3.92 -3.40 -6.18
C ALA A 96 3.78 -2.28 -7.20
N ASP A 97 3.67 -1.04 -6.73
CA ASP A 97 3.54 0.11 -7.62
C ASP A 97 4.00 1.37 -6.89
N TYR A 98 4.22 2.46 -7.63
CA TYR A 98 4.78 3.68 -7.08
C TYR A 98 4.11 4.87 -7.80
N VAL A 99 3.40 5.70 -7.04
CA VAL A 99 2.68 6.86 -7.56
C VAL A 99 3.22 8.11 -6.89
N THR A 100 3.59 9.12 -7.67
CA THR A 100 4.13 10.37 -7.10
C THR A 100 3.03 11.40 -6.90
N LYS A 101 3.14 12.15 -5.80
CA LYS A 101 2.26 13.29 -5.53
C LYS A 101 2.73 14.51 -6.33
N PRO A 102 1.83 15.33 -6.84
CA PRO A 102 0.37 15.17 -6.80
C PRO A 102 -0.12 14.14 -7.80
N PHE A 103 -1.24 13.49 -7.49
CA PHE A 103 -1.84 12.47 -8.35
C PHE A 103 -3.33 12.70 -8.44
N GLU A 104 -3.96 12.10 -9.47
CA GLU A 104 -5.41 12.11 -9.59
C GLU A 104 -5.98 10.89 -8.87
N LEU A 105 -7.13 11.06 -8.21
CA LEU A 105 -7.76 9.94 -7.49
C LEU A 105 -8.12 8.80 -8.45
N ASP A 106 -8.54 9.13 -9.66
CA ASP A 106 -8.86 8.10 -10.66
C ASP A 106 -7.62 7.29 -11.03
N GLU A 107 -6.45 7.92 -11.10
CA GLU A 107 -5.20 7.23 -11.38
C GLU A 107 -4.88 6.26 -10.22
N LEU A 108 -5.03 6.72 -9.00
CA LEU A 108 -4.78 5.87 -7.84
C LEU A 108 -5.73 4.68 -7.83
N LEU A 109 -7.01 4.91 -8.13
CA LEU A 109 -7.99 3.84 -8.18
C LEU A 109 -7.61 2.79 -9.23
N GLU A 110 -7.15 3.22 -10.38
CA GLU A 110 -6.72 2.31 -11.44
C GLU A 110 -5.58 1.41 -10.95
N ARG A 111 -4.58 2.02 -10.28
CA ARG A 111 -3.46 1.25 -9.74
C ARG A 111 -3.92 0.25 -8.68
N VAL A 112 -4.84 0.68 -7.80
CA VAL A 112 -5.40 -0.21 -6.79
C VAL A 112 -6.12 -1.39 -7.45
N ARG A 113 -6.96 -1.13 -8.43
CA ARG A 113 -7.70 -2.19 -9.11
C ARG A 113 -6.77 -3.13 -9.85
N ASN A 114 -5.72 -2.62 -10.47
CA ASN A 114 -4.74 -3.46 -11.17
C ASN A 114 -4.03 -4.40 -10.20
N VAL A 115 -3.65 -3.89 -9.03
CA VAL A 115 -2.97 -4.70 -8.02
C VAL A 115 -3.90 -5.78 -7.48
N LEU A 116 -5.14 -5.43 -7.18
CA LEU A 116 -6.11 -6.39 -6.66
C LEU A 116 -6.48 -7.44 -7.70
N ALA A 117 -6.64 -7.05 -8.97
CA ALA A 117 -6.94 -7.98 -10.04
C ALA A 117 -5.79 -8.95 -10.28
N SER A 118 -4.56 -8.44 -10.29
CA SER A 118 -3.37 -9.26 -10.47
C SER A 118 -3.27 -10.32 -9.37
N ARG A 119 -3.57 -9.92 -8.13
CA ARG A 119 -3.55 -10.82 -7.00
C ARG A 119 -4.62 -11.90 -7.11
N ALA A 120 -5.83 -11.50 -7.58
CA ALA A 120 -6.93 -12.44 -7.73
C ALA A 120 -6.64 -13.47 -8.80
N ASP A 121 -5.84 -13.12 -9.82
CA ASP A 121 -5.49 -13.99 -10.92
C ASP A 121 -4.31 -14.92 -10.59
N GLU A 122 -3.61 -14.68 -9.51
CA GLU A 122 -2.51 -15.55 -9.13
C GLU A 122 -3.03 -16.95 -8.82
N PRO A 123 -2.44 -17.98 -9.40
CA PRO A 123 -2.73 -19.32 -8.96
C PRO A 123 -2.46 -19.40 -7.47
N ALA A 124 -3.33 -20.02 -6.79
CA ALA A 124 -3.13 -20.15 -5.37
C ALA A 124 -1.81 -20.86 -5.18
N ALA A 125 -1.09 -20.09 -5.44
CA ALA A 125 0.23 -20.43 -5.64
C ALA A 125 0.64 -21.53 -4.71
N THR A 126 -0.21 -21.04 -5.33
CA THR A 126 -0.29 -21.55 -5.18
C THR A 126 -0.94 -22.29 -4.90
N GLU A 127 -1.41 -22.20 -4.72
CA GLU A 127 -2.17 -22.62 -4.72
C GLU A 127 -2.66 -22.96 -5.53
N ARG A 128 -2.52 -22.65 -6.08
CA ARG A 128 -2.87 -22.79 -6.87
C ARG A 128 -2.77 -23.52 -7.46
N GLN A 129 -2.61 -23.56 -7.49
CA GLN A 129 -2.48 -24.22 -7.84
C GLN A 129 -2.75 -24.93 -7.83
N THR A 130 -3.02 -24.86 -7.90
CA THR A 130 -3.23 -25.51 -7.74
C THR A 130 -3.45 -25.97 -7.80
N THR A 131 -3.60 -25.73 -8.02
CA THR A 131 -3.60 -26.08 -7.85
C THR A 131 -3.54 -26.45 -7.54
#